data_222b52f1473296e6c7ab4822d0aea540
#
_entry.id   222b52f1473296e6c7ab4822d0aea540
#
_cell.length_a   1.000
_cell.length_b   1.000
_cell.length_c   1.000
_cell.angle_alpha   90.00
_cell.angle_beta   90.00
_cell.angle_gamma   90.00
#
_symmetry.space_group_name_H-M   'P 1'
#
loop_
_entity.id
_entity.type
_entity.pdbx_description
1 polymer ?
#
loop_
_entity_poly.entity_id
_entity_poly.type
_entity_poly.pdbx_seq_one_letter_code
_entity_poly.pdbx_strand_id
1 'polypeptide(L)'
;FGSARNYTVADKNEAWCLNVVKGHHYVAKRIPDDKVMLISNMLAIRHVDINDHENVIAPADLIEYAIKKGRYTPKVPGDYSDFDFAMAYQSDENRHAPTKSVRMRLGWWAITGNYYGDELHYPELLSPAHAMGVEDVRDVLGLTCYESYAMRGDGKEDAFHVSARDISRSQTRESWVMDLAEDPLYNTMWRCSSYQDTGVYIPWFPMSGIIPEGYQWMNIEQARKNHFHLEPHYLDYDLDKSFFIYATVGELTNFNRGLLPGIVRAKKQFTEKLQSDYEAAVAHAKTLPREQARQYLGEFTAKECAQADEKWETMLKQISLHTMSVEAETVSVSQEHEVEVVLYGSADFDVTGLDMETVYWSLGFTGKKESVNAPARPIKHRFEDVDGDGFTDCVLTFNAHEVAQFAIAGTVTDTYLRGLCNCIRFVAMDTVKFVD
;
A
#
# COMPACT_ATOMS: atom_id res chain seq x y z
N PHE A 1 11.21 -29.62 -3.91
CA PHE A 1 10.13 -29.31 -4.83
C PHE A 1 10.33 -27.88 -5.35
N GLY A 2 10.00 -27.65 -6.65
CA GLY A 2 10.13 -26.34 -7.28
C GLY A 2 9.04 -25.36 -6.88
N SER A 3 8.86 -24.30 -7.65
CA SER A 3 7.87 -23.27 -7.39
C SER A 3 6.45 -23.83 -7.27
N ALA A 4 5.75 -23.45 -6.22
CA ALA A 4 4.32 -23.68 -6.04
C ALA A 4 3.51 -22.46 -6.49
N ARG A 5 2.21 -22.65 -6.71
CA ARG A 5 1.25 -21.58 -6.98
C ARG A 5 0.02 -21.77 -6.11
N ASN A 6 -0.52 -20.65 -5.67
CA ASN A 6 -1.79 -20.60 -4.96
C ASN A 6 -2.80 -19.87 -5.83
N TYR A 7 -3.99 -20.41 -5.92
CA TYR A 7 -5.12 -19.80 -6.60
C TYR A 7 -6.32 -19.82 -5.66
N THR A 8 -7.16 -18.80 -5.77
CA THR A 8 -8.50 -18.79 -5.18
C THR A 8 -9.51 -18.81 -6.31
N VAL A 9 -10.52 -19.62 -6.17
CA VAL A 9 -11.64 -19.74 -7.11
C VAL A 9 -12.91 -19.62 -6.29
N ALA A 10 -13.79 -18.71 -6.68
CA ALA A 10 -15.03 -18.52 -5.95
C ALA A 10 -16.16 -18.10 -6.90
N ASP A 11 -17.35 -18.46 -6.53
CA ASP A 11 -18.59 -17.89 -7.01
C ASP A 11 -19.41 -17.39 -5.81
N LYS A 12 -20.67 -17.01 -6.04
CA LYS A 12 -21.57 -16.53 -4.97
C LYS A 12 -21.93 -17.59 -3.91
N ASN A 13 -21.68 -18.86 -4.17
CA ASN A 13 -22.12 -19.97 -3.32
C ASN A 13 -20.96 -20.63 -2.57
N GLU A 14 -19.77 -20.64 -3.18
CA GLU A 14 -18.64 -21.36 -2.60
C GLU A 14 -17.30 -20.75 -2.98
N ALA A 15 -16.30 -21.00 -2.15
CA ALA A 15 -14.92 -20.60 -2.39
C ALA A 15 -13.96 -21.78 -2.21
N TRP A 16 -12.97 -21.87 -3.06
CA TRP A 16 -11.96 -22.92 -3.07
C TRP A 16 -10.55 -22.33 -3.07
N CYS A 17 -9.67 -22.91 -2.28
CA CYS A 17 -8.24 -22.68 -2.37
C CYS A 17 -7.60 -23.82 -3.17
N LEU A 18 -6.84 -23.48 -4.21
CA LEU A 18 -6.08 -24.44 -5.01
C LEU A 18 -4.59 -24.20 -4.81
N ASN A 19 -3.89 -25.18 -4.23
CA ASN A 19 -2.44 -25.21 -4.14
C ASN A 19 -1.87 -26.15 -5.19
N VAL A 20 -1.09 -25.64 -6.13
CA VAL A 20 -0.45 -26.40 -7.20
C VAL A 20 1.04 -26.48 -6.92
N VAL A 21 1.60 -27.68 -6.99
CA VAL A 21 3.03 -27.96 -6.82
C VAL A 21 3.63 -28.54 -8.09
N LYS A 22 4.94 -28.75 -8.10
CA LYS A 22 5.63 -29.26 -9.29
C LYS A 22 5.12 -30.64 -9.71
N GLY A 23 4.97 -30.82 -11.02
CA GLY A 23 4.43 -32.03 -11.63
C GLY A 23 2.93 -31.94 -11.83
N HIS A 24 2.21 -33.00 -11.52
CA HIS A 24 0.73 -33.06 -11.62
C HIS A 24 0.04 -33.06 -10.26
N HIS A 25 0.78 -32.76 -9.17
CA HIS A 25 0.24 -32.78 -7.85
C HIS A 25 -0.35 -31.40 -7.47
N TYR A 26 -1.53 -31.44 -6.89
CA TYR A 26 -2.25 -30.26 -6.43
C TYR A 26 -3.26 -30.69 -5.35
N VAL A 27 -3.77 -29.72 -4.61
CA VAL A 27 -4.95 -29.89 -3.77
C VAL A 27 -5.82 -28.67 -3.95
N ALA A 28 -7.08 -28.88 -4.27
CA ALA A 28 -8.14 -27.89 -4.10
C ALA A 28 -8.95 -28.25 -2.85
N LYS A 29 -9.20 -27.26 -2.00
CA LYS A 29 -9.97 -27.42 -0.78
C LYS A 29 -11.04 -26.35 -0.67
N ARG A 30 -12.28 -26.76 -0.42
CA ARG A 30 -13.40 -25.85 -0.19
C ARG A 30 -13.21 -25.13 1.14
N ILE A 31 -13.50 -23.83 1.15
CA ILE A 31 -13.47 -22.99 2.35
C ILE A 31 -14.90 -22.95 2.89
N PRO A 32 -15.14 -23.38 4.14
CA PRO A 32 -16.45 -23.28 4.77
C PRO A 32 -16.95 -21.84 4.86
N ASP A 33 -18.25 -21.62 4.80
CA ASP A 33 -18.87 -20.30 4.71
C ASP A 33 -18.63 -19.42 5.95
N ASP A 34 -18.33 -20.05 7.11
CA ASP A 34 -17.99 -19.38 8.37
C ASP A 34 -16.48 -19.21 8.61
N LYS A 35 -15.65 -19.51 7.62
CA LYS A 35 -14.19 -19.51 7.73
C LYS A 35 -13.54 -18.57 6.72
N VAL A 36 -12.32 -18.17 7.04
CA VAL A 36 -11.42 -17.43 6.18
C VAL A 36 -10.11 -18.20 6.03
N MET A 37 -9.57 -18.23 4.82
CA MET A 37 -8.22 -18.72 4.56
C MET A 37 -7.31 -17.57 4.16
N LEU A 38 -6.21 -17.39 4.89
CA LEU A 38 -5.17 -16.44 4.56
C LEU A 38 -4.02 -17.15 3.84
N ILE A 39 -3.64 -16.63 2.67
CA ILE A 39 -2.60 -17.21 1.84
C ILE A 39 -1.48 -16.20 1.61
N SER A 40 -0.26 -16.60 1.85
CA SER A 40 0.95 -15.83 1.57
C SER A 40 1.86 -16.64 0.61
N ASN A 41 3.17 -16.39 0.61
CA ASN A 41 4.15 -17.11 -0.23
C ASN A 41 4.47 -18.52 0.33
N MET A 42 3.45 -19.25 0.73
CA MET A 42 3.55 -20.62 1.24
C MET A 42 2.28 -21.40 0.89
N LEU A 43 2.35 -22.72 0.95
CA LEU A 43 1.15 -23.56 0.83
C LEU A 43 0.27 -23.34 2.07
N ALA A 44 -1.01 -23.04 1.86
CA ALA A 44 -1.95 -22.76 2.93
C ALA A 44 -2.70 -24.03 3.39
N ILE A 45 -2.98 -24.97 2.46
CA ILE A 45 -3.70 -26.21 2.74
C ILE A 45 -2.79 -27.16 3.50
N ARG A 46 -3.28 -27.69 4.62
CA ARG A 46 -2.56 -28.61 5.48
C ARG A 46 -3.24 -29.97 5.59
N HIS A 47 -4.41 -30.02 6.16
CA HIS A 47 -5.15 -31.26 6.37
C HIS A 47 -5.93 -31.65 5.12
N VAL A 48 -5.64 -32.81 4.60
CA VAL A 48 -6.24 -33.32 3.36
C VAL A 48 -6.76 -34.74 3.60
N ASP A 49 -8.08 -34.89 3.59
CA ASP A 49 -8.72 -36.20 3.47
C ASP A 49 -9.06 -36.45 1.99
N ILE A 50 -8.33 -37.32 1.35
CA ILE A 50 -8.54 -37.66 -0.07
C ILE A 50 -9.86 -38.42 -0.32
N ASN A 51 -10.56 -38.84 0.71
CA ASN A 51 -11.88 -39.50 0.61
C ASN A 51 -13.04 -38.51 0.77
N ASP A 52 -12.77 -37.29 1.20
CA ASP A 52 -13.76 -36.21 1.25
C ASP A 52 -13.90 -35.54 -0.15
N HIS A 53 -14.61 -36.23 -1.05
CA HIS A 53 -14.81 -35.78 -2.43
C HIS A 53 -15.73 -34.55 -2.55
N GLU A 54 -16.40 -34.16 -1.48
CA GLU A 54 -17.23 -32.94 -1.45
C GLU A 54 -16.38 -31.68 -1.25
N ASN A 55 -15.35 -31.75 -0.41
CA ASN A 55 -14.58 -30.60 0.00
C ASN A 55 -13.11 -30.67 -0.42
N VAL A 56 -12.66 -31.75 -1.04
CA VAL A 56 -11.28 -31.97 -1.45
C VAL A 56 -11.19 -32.55 -2.86
N ILE A 57 -10.38 -31.94 -3.71
CA ILE A 57 -10.01 -32.46 -5.02
C ILE A 57 -8.48 -32.60 -5.06
N ALA A 58 -7.99 -33.83 -5.21
CA ALA A 58 -6.56 -34.14 -5.26
C ALA A 58 -6.29 -35.36 -6.14
N PRO A 59 -5.06 -35.52 -6.71
CA PRO A 59 -4.65 -36.74 -7.36
C PRO A 59 -4.62 -37.94 -6.40
N ALA A 60 -5.04 -39.09 -6.87
CA ALA A 60 -5.11 -40.31 -6.05
C ALA A 60 -3.75 -40.75 -5.48
N ASP A 61 -2.64 -40.43 -6.16
CA ASP A 61 -1.27 -40.78 -5.77
C ASP A 61 -0.60 -39.71 -4.88
N LEU A 62 -1.34 -38.67 -4.43
CA LEU A 62 -0.79 -37.54 -3.68
C LEU A 62 0.04 -38.01 -2.47
N ILE A 63 -0.54 -38.83 -1.61
CA ILE A 63 0.10 -39.28 -0.38
C ILE A 63 1.22 -40.29 -0.67
N GLU A 64 0.96 -41.25 -1.54
CA GLU A 64 1.96 -42.24 -1.93
C GLU A 64 3.20 -41.63 -2.55
N TYR A 65 3.02 -40.59 -3.38
CA TYR A 65 4.13 -39.84 -3.95
C TYR A 65 4.96 -39.12 -2.89
N ALA A 66 4.33 -38.52 -1.89
CA ALA A 66 5.03 -37.90 -0.75
C ALA A 66 5.85 -38.91 0.04
N ILE A 67 5.29 -40.10 0.31
CA ILE A 67 6.01 -41.23 0.95
C ILE A 67 7.19 -41.67 0.10
N LYS A 68 6.98 -41.91 -1.20
CA LYS A 68 8.03 -42.32 -2.15
C LYS A 68 9.19 -41.32 -2.23
N LYS A 69 8.90 -40.01 -2.02
CA LYS A 69 9.91 -38.95 -1.99
C LYS A 69 10.55 -38.74 -0.61
N GLY A 70 10.19 -39.51 0.39
CA GLY A 70 10.69 -39.37 1.76
C GLY A 70 10.27 -38.06 2.44
N ARG A 71 9.16 -37.48 2.00
CA ARG A 71 8.64 -36.18 2.51
C ARG A 71 7.57 -36.37 3.58
N TYR A 72 7.00 -37.57 3.66
CA TYR A 72 6.03 -37.97 4.65
C TYR A 72 6.26 -39.42 5.05
N THR A 73 6.09 -39.71 6.33
CA THR A 73 6.09 -41.07 6.88
C THR A 73 4.88 -41.17 7.81
N PRO A 74 3.89 -42.02 7.48
CA PRO A 74 2.71 -42.19 8.34
C PRO A 74 3.10 -42.75 9.70
N LYS A 75 2.50 -42.25 10.77
CA LYS A 75 2.72 -42.78 12.15
C LYS A 75 2.25 -44.21 12.30
N VAL A 76 1.16 -44.54 11.62
CA VAL A 76 0.62 -45.90 11.55
C VAL A 76 0.55 -46.29 10.08
N PRO A 77 1.13 -47.41 9.67
CA PRO A 77 1.07 -47.87 8.28
C PRO A 77 -0.36 -48.00 7.77
N GLY A 78 -0.69 -47.33 6.68
CA GLY A 78 -2.03 -47.32 6.09
C GLY A 78 -3.01 -46.33 6.69
N ASP A 79 -2.66 -45.61 7.73
CA ASP A 79 -3.41 -44.47 8.28
C ASP A 79 -2.74 -43.16 7.82
N TYR A 80 -3.49 -42.35 7.10
CA TYR A 80 -3.02 -41.07 6.56
C TYR A 80 -3.73 -39.86 7.21
N SER A 81 -4.40 -40.05 8.34
CA SER A 81 -5.11 -38.99 9.06
C SER A 81 -4.21 -37.84 9.55
N ASP A 82 -2.91 -38.13 9.70
CA ASP A 82 -1.91 -37.15 10.09
C ASP A 82 -1.15 -36.50 8.87
N PHE A 83 -1.64 -36.75 7.66
CA PHE A 83 -1.02 -36.20 6.48
C PHE A 83 -1.19 -34.69 6.39
N ASP A 84 -0.09 -33.96 6.34
CA ASP A 84 -0.04 -32.50 6.18
C ASP A 84 0.58 -32.17 4.82
N PHE A 85 -0.26 -31.67 3.90
CA PHE A 85 0.13 -31.37 2.54
C PHE A 85 1.20 -30.28 2.48
N ALA A 86 1.03 -29.18 3.23
CA ALA A 86 2.02 -28.11 3.26
C ALA A 86 3.37 -28.64 3.78
N MET A 87 3.38 -29.42 4.85
CA MET A 87 4.60 -30.01 5.39
C MET A 87 5.26 -31.00 4.43
N ALA A 88 4.49 -31.74 3.65
CA ALA A 88 5.01 -32.70 2.67
C ALA A 88 5.55 -32.04 1.41
N TYR A 89 4.95 -30.94 0.93
CA TYR A 89 5.19 -30.40 -0.39
C TYR A 89 5.84 -29.01 -0.42
N GLN A 90 5.92 -28.27 0.66
CA GLN A 90 6.64 -26.99 0.73
C GLN A 90 8.15 -27.12 0.59
N SER A 91 8.83 -26.00 0.32
CA SER A 91 10.29 -25.91 0.46
C SER A 91 10.72 -26.16 1.91
N ASP A 92 11.96 -26.62 2.10
CA ASP A 92 12.46 -26.89 3.45
C ASP A 92 12.49 -25.63 4.32
N GLU A 93 12.78 -24.47 3.73
CA GLU A 93 12.74 -23.18 4.42
C GLU A 93 11.34 -22.87 5.00
N ASN A 94 10.30 -22.94 4.17
CA ASN A 94 8.93 -22.67 4.62
C ASN A 94 8.38 -23.75 5.57
N ARG A 95 8.84 -25.00 5.39
CA ARG A 95 8.43 -26.13 6.20
C ARG A 95 8.90 -26.03 7.66
N HIS A 96 10.10 -25.47 7.86
CA HIS A 96 10.69 -25.33 9.19
C HIS A 96 10.48 -23.99 9.87
N ALA A 97 9.93 -23.01 9.15
CA ALA A 97 9.74 -21.67 9.69
C ALA A 97 8.47 -20.96 9.17
N PRO A 98 7.29 -21.60 9.22
CA PRO A 98 6.06 -21.00 8.70
C PRO A 98 5.67 -19.72 9.44
N THR A 99 5.95 -19.61 10.73
CA THR A 99 5.62 -18.45 11.56
C THR A 99 6.57 -17.26 11.40
N LYS A 100 7.69 -17.43 10.70
CA LYS A 100 8.57 -16.31 10.34
C LYS A 100 7.95 -15.37 9.31
N SER A 101 6.83 -15.72 8.70
CA SER A 101 6.12 -14.83 7.79
C SER A 101 5.35 -13.77 8.57
N VAL A 102 5.88 -12.54 8.62
CA VAL A 102 5.20 -11.38 9.21
C VAL A 102 3.81 -11.20 8.61
N ARG A 103 3.66 -11.36 7.30
CA ARG A 103 2.37 -11.24 6.60
C ARG A 103 1.31 -12.20 7.13
N MET A 104 1.69 -13.44 7.37
CA MET A 104 0.76 -14.45 7.91
C MET A 104 0.33 -14.08 9.33
N ARG A 105 1.27 -13.73 10.20
CA ARG A 105 0.96 -13.37 11.59
C ARG A 105 0.13 -12.09 11.69
N LEU A 106 0.49 -11.08 10.90
CA LEU A 106 -0.24 -9.82 10.86
C LEU A 106 -1.68 -10.03 10.36
N GLY A 107 -1.85 -10.79 9.29
CA GLY A 107 -3.18 -11.12 8.77
C GLY A 107 -4.00 -12.01 9.71
N TRP A 108 -3.40 -13.00 10.38
CA TRP A 108 -4.10 -13.80 11.37
C TRP A 108 -4.58 -12.95 12.55
N TRP A 109 -3.72 -12.06 13.06
CA TRP A 109 -4.12 -11.15 14.13
C TRP A 109 -5.27 -10.23 13.68
N ALA A 110 -5.17 -9.63 12.50
CA ALA A 110 -6.21 -8.73 12.01
C ALA A 110 -7.56 -9.43 11.81
N ILE A 111 -7.56 -10.68 11.33
CA ILE A 111 -8.79 -11.45 11.08
C ILE A 111 -9.39 -11.98 12.38
N THR A 112 -8.57 -12.47 13.32
CA THR A 112 -9.05 -13.21 14.49
C THR A 112 -8.97 -12.45 15.80
N GLY A 113 -8.22 -11.35 15.86
CA GLY A 113 -7.86 -10.65 17.11
C GLY A 113 -6.80 -11.37 17.94
N ASN A 114 -6.30 -12.55 17.52
CA ASN A 114 -5.35 -13.36 18.26
C ASN A 114 -3.94 -13.26 17.70
N TYR A 115 -2.96 -13.15 18.58
CA TYR A 115 -1.55 -13.19 18.20
C TYR A 115 -1.05 -14.65 18.14
N TYR A 116 -0.61 -15.05 16.95
CA TYR A 116 0.03 -16.35 16.70
C TYR A 116 1.54 -16.15 16.65
N GLY A 117 2.22 -16.33 17.77
CA GLY A 117 3.65 -16.07 17.93
C GLY A 117 4.55 -17.05 17.17
N ASP A 118 5.39 -17.80 17.92
CA ASP A 118 6.38 -18.71 17.35
C ASP A 118 5.84 -20.15 17.12
N GLU A 119 4.56 -20.31 16.84
CA GLU A 119 3.95 -21.60 16.61
C GLU A 119 4.42 -22.21 15.29
N LEU A 120 4.87 -23.47 15.34
CA LEU A 120 5.22 -24.24 14.15
C LEU A 120 3.99 -24.65 13.34
N HIS A 121 2.82 -24.67 13.98
CA HIS A 121 1.55 -25.05 13.37
C HIS A 121 0.59 -23.87 13.37
N TYR A 122 0.50 -23.18 12.23
CA TYR A 122 -0.45 -22.11 12.04
C TYR A 122 -1.84 -22.65 11.62
N PRO A 123 -2.90 -21.91 11.91
CA PRO A 123 -4.23 -22.33 11.51
C PRO A 123 -4.39 -22.27 9.97
N GLU A 124 -4.99 -23.31 9.41
CA GLU A 124 -5.34 -23.38 7.99
C GLU A 124 -6.59 -22.53 7.70
N LEU A 125 -7.60 -22.71 8.51
CA LEU A 125 -8.88 -22.01 8.45
C LEU A 125 -9.03 -21.14 9.70
N LEU A 126 -9.40 -19.89 9.50
CA LEU A 126 -9.57 -18.90 10.56
C LEU A 126 -11.05 -18.68 10.83
N SER A 127 -11.41 -18.64 12.12
CA SER A 127 -12.68 -18.07 12.54
C SER A 127 -12.49 -16.57 12.72
N PRO A 128 -13.08 -15.71 11.86
CA PRO A 128 -12.92 -14.28 12.00
C PRO A 128 -13.59 -13.78 13.29
N ALA A 129 -13.07 -12.70 13.86
CA ALA A 129 -13.62 -12.10 15.08
C ALA A 129 -15.03 -11.56 14.90
N HIS A 130 -15.41 -11.23 13.68
CA HIS A 130 -16.76 -10.80 13.26
C HIS A 130 -16.99 -11.23 11.81
N ALA A 131 -18.22 -11.11 11.31
CA ALA A 131 -18.51 -11.34 9.90
C ALA A 131 -17.76 -10.32 9.03
N MET A 132 -16.94 -10.78 8.12
CA MET A 132 -16.07 -9.95 7.29
C MET A 132 -16.79 -9.52 6.00
N GLY A 133 -16.78 -8.21 5.72
CA GLY A 133 -17.18 -7.63 4.45
C GLY A 133 -15.98 -7.18 3.59
N VAL A 134 -16.29 -6.51 2.50
CA VAL A 134 -15.28 -5.98 1.57
C VAL A 134 -14.31 -5.02 2.26
N GLU A 135 -14.83 -4.18 3.18
CA GLU A 135 -14.03 -3.21 3.91
C GLU A 135 -12.98 -3.89 4.80
N ASP A 136 -13.38 -4.90 5.56
CA ASP A 136 -12.45 -5.67 6.40
C ASP A 136 -11.32 -6.32 5.58
N VAL A 137 -11.64 -6.85 4.39
CA VAL A 137 -10.63 -7.44 3.51
C VAL A 137 -9.69 -6.36 2.97
N ARG A 138 -10.19 -5.19 2.59
CA ARG A 138 -9.37 -4.05 2.16
C ARG A 138 -8.42 -3.60 3.27
N ASP A 139 -8.91 -3.56 4.52
CA ASP A 139 -8.11 -3.17 5.67
C ASP A 139 -6.99 -4.17 5.95
N VAL A 140 -7.28 -5.47 5.93
CA VAL A 140 -6.26 -6.53 6.04
C VAL A 140 -5.19 -6.39 4.95
N LEU A 141 -5.59 -6.12 3.70
CA LEU A 141 -4.66 -5.96 2.59
C LEU A 141 -3.81 -4.68 2.70
N GLY A 142 -4.29 -3.66 3.42
CA GLY A 142 -3.59 -2.39 3.67
C GLY A 142 -2.60 -2.42 4.84
N LEU A 143 -2.50 -3.52 5.59
CA LEU A 143 -1.66 -3.59 6.79
C LEU A 143 -0.17 -3.53 6.48
N THR A 144 0.55 -2.77 7.30
CA THR A 144 2.01 -2.57 7.23
C THR A 144 2.69 -3.03 8.50
N CYS A 145 4.02 -2.98 8.55
CA CYS A 145 4.79 -3.34 9.75
C CYS A 145 4.49 -2.43 10.96
N TYR A 146 3.90 -1.27 10.74
CA TYR A 146 3.56 -0.35 11.83
C TYR A 146 2.45 -0.91 12.75
N GLU A 147 1.54 -1.72 12.20
CA GLU A 147 0.51 -2.39 12.97
C GLU A 147 1.05 -3.55 13.82
N SER A 148 2.27 -4.01 13.55
CA SER A 148 2.89 -5.09 14.35
C SER A 148 3.09 -4.70 15.82
N TYR A 149 3.30 -3.42 16.12
CA TYR A 149 3.35 -2.93 17.49
C TYR A 149 2.01 -3.09 18.22
N ALA A 150 0.91 -2.75 17.56
CA ALA A 150 -0.43 -2.95 18.11
C ALA A 150 -0.75 -4.42 18.29
N MET A 151 -0.32 -5.27 17.35
CA MET A 151 -0.50 -6.72 17.41
C MET A 151 0.12 -7.34 18.68
N ARG A 152 1.31 -6.91 19.08
CA ARG A 152 1.96 -7.46 20.26
C ARG A 152 1.41 -6.93 21.58
N GLY A 153 1.00 -5.67 21.62
CA GLY A 153 0.42 -5.04 22.81
C GLY A 153 1.42 -4.75 23.96
N ASP A 154 2.72 -5.02 23.78
CA ASP A 154 3.74 -4.87 24.83
C ASP A 154 4.64 -3.63 24.63
N GLY A 155 4.45 -2.89 23.55
CA GLY A 155 5.21 -1.67 23.21
C GLY A 155 6.69 -1.90 22.91
N LYS A 156 7.14 -3.15 22.79
CA LYS A 156 8.52 -3.49 22.46
C LYS A 156 8.72 -3.53 20.96
N GLU A 157 9.89 -3.06 20.51
CA GLU A 157 10.29 -3.25 19.12
C GLU A 157 10.27 -4.74 18.75
N ASP A 158 9.55 -5.06 17.69
CA ASP A 158 9.58 -6.39 17.12
C ASP A 158 10.75 -6.48 16.12
N ALA A 159 11.53 -7.55 16.21
CA ALA A 159 12.57 -7.84 15.24
C ALA A 159 12.04 -7.93 13.79
N PHE A 160 10.74 -8.11 13.62
CA PHE A 160 10.05 -8.12 12.31
C PHE A 160 9.87 -6.72 11.72
N HIS A 161 9.91 -5.69 12.52
CA HIS A 161 9.84 -4.30 12.08
C HIS A 161 10.88 -3.94 11.01
N VAL A 162 11.99 -4.62 11.02
CA VAL A 162 13.12 -4.41 10.09
C VAL A 162 12.97 -5.19 8.79
N SER A 163 11.99 -6.10 8.66
CA SER A 163 12.00 -7.08 7.57
C SER A 163 11.33 -6.64 6.27
N ALA A 164 10.68 -5.49 6.20
CA ALA A 164 9.99 -4.94 5.02
C ALA A 164 9.10 -5.95 4.25
N ARG A 165 8.54 -6.94 4.96
CA ARG A 165 7.69 -7.98 4.36
C ARG A 165 6.26 -7.89 4.87
N ASP A 166 5.68 -6.72 4.76
CA ASP A 166 4.32 -6.41 5.14
C ASP A 166 3.30 -6.99 4.15
N ILE A 167 2.01 -6.88 4.46
CA ILE A 167 0.95 -7.20 3.50
C ILE A 167 0.90 -6.09 2.44
N SER A 168 0.72 -4.83 2.85
CA SER A 168 0.95 -3.67 1.99
C SER A 168 2.44 -3.35 1.96
N ARG A 169 3.06 -3.34 0.80
CA ARG A 169 4.52 -3.18 0.67
C ARG A 169 4.89 -2.45 -0.61
N SER A 170 6.10 -1.88 -0.61
CA SER A 170 6.67 -1.11 -1.72
C SER A 170 6.72 -1.83 -3.07
N GLN A 171 6.67 -3.15 -3.09
CA GLN A 171 6.66 -3.94 -4.30
C GLN A 171 5.24 -4.33 -4.78
N THR A 172 4.21 -3.95 -4.03
CA THR A 172 2.83 -4.18 -4.46
C THR A 172 2.53 -3.30 -5.66
N ARG A 173 2.07 -3.91 -6.74
CA ARG A 173 1.72 -3.21 -7.98
C ARG A 173 0.22 -3.02 -8.12
N GLU A 174 -0.53 -3.94 -7.53
CA GLU A 174 -1.97 -3.97 -7.59
C GLU A 174 -2.53 -4.80 -6.44
N SER A 175 -3.68 -4.40 -5.96
CA SER A 175 -4.49 -5.18 -5.02
C SER A 175 -5.95 -5.08 -5.41
N TRP A 176 -6.69 -6.15 -5.22
CA TRP A 176 -8.11 -6.18 -5.51
C TRP A 176 -8.88 -7.13 -4.61
N VAL A 177 -10.15 -6.80 -4.41
CA VAL A 177 -11.12 -7.60 -3.67
C VAL A 177 -12.32 -7.82 -4.57
N MET A 178 -12.70 -9.08 -4.78
CA MET A 178 -13.90 -9.43 -5.55
C MET A 178 -15.09 -9.57 -4.61
N ASP A 179 -16.12 -8.77 -4.86
CA ASP A 179 -17.44 -8.88 -4.25
C ASP A 179 -18.37 -9.56 -5.26
N LEU A 180 -18.83 -10.76 -4.93
CA LEU A 180 -19.54 -11.63 -5.85
C LEU A 180 -21.04 -11.58 -5.59
N ALA A 181 -21.77 -11.03 -6.56
CA ALA A 181 -23.23 -10.88 -6.51
C ALA A 181 -23.97 -12.07 -7.12
N GLU A 182 -25.27 -12.19 -6.81
CA GLU A 182 -26.19 -13.17 -7.40
C GLU A 182 -26.23 -13.05 -8.95
N ASP A 183 -26.38 -11.83 -9.47
CA ASP A 183 -26.23 -11.55 -10.90
C ASP A 183 -24.80 -11.07 -11.19
N PRO A 184 -24.04 -11.78 -12.04
CA PRO A 184 -22.66 -11.42 -12.36
C PRO A 184 -22.47 -10.00 -12.93
N LEU A 185 -23.51 -9.36 -13.44
CA LEU A 185 -23.46 -7.97 -13.88
C LEU A 185 -23.03 -7.03 -12.76
N TYR A 186 -23.38 -7.37 -11.52
CA TYR A 186 -23.10 -6.58 -10.31
C TYR A 186 -21.87 -7.08 -9.55
N ASN A 187 -21.14 -8.09 -10.07
CA ASN A 187 -19.86 -8.46 -9.49
C ASN A 187 -18.94 -7.24 -9.52
N THR A 188 -18.38 -6.92 -8.37
CA THR A 188 -17.54 -5.74 -8.21
C THR A 188 -16.12 -6.16 -7.87
N MET A 189 -15.16 -5.67 -8.62
CA MET A 189 -13.74 -5.75 -8.32
C MET A 189 -13.31 -4.41 -7.72
N TRP A 190 -13.14 -4.38 -6.41
CA TRP A 190 -12.53 -3.24 -5.73
C TRP A 190 -11.04 -3.28 -5.98
N ARG A 191 -10.54 -2.37 -6.80
CA ARG A 191 -9.16 -2.37 -7.28
C ARG A 191 -8.40 -1.17 -6.75
N CYS A 192 -7.24 -1.43 -6.17
CA CYS A 192 -6.27 -0.43 -5.73
C CYS A 192 -5.01 -0.55 -6.58
N SER A 193 -4.57 0.55 -7.16
CA SER A 193 -3.31 0.63 -7.89
C SER A 193 -2.17 0.90 -6.92
N SER A 194 -1.07 0.15 -7.05
CA SER A 194 0.15 0.30 -6.25
C SER A 194 -0.09 0.02 -4.74
N TYR A 195 0.37 0.89 -3.86
CA TYR A 195 0.35 0.72 -2.41
C TYR A 195 -1.05 0.77 -1.80
N GLN A 196 -1.42 -0.23 -1.02
CA GLN A 196 -2.75 -0.29 -0.42
C GLN A 196 -2.93 0.66 0.77
N ASP A 197 -1.87 0.94 1.53
CA ASP A 197 -1.93 1.86 2.67
C ASP A 197 -2.14 3.32 2.24
N THR A 198 -1.59 3.72 1.10
CA THR A 198 -1.70 5.09 0.57
C THR A 198 -2.66 5.23 -0.63
N GLY A 199 -2.94 4.15 -1.35
CA GLY A 199 -3.87 4.12 -2.47
C GLY A 199 -5.32 3.90 -2.04
N VAL A 200 -6.23 3.97 -2.97
CA VAL A 200 -7.67 3.78 -2.76
C VAL A 200 -8.21 2.62 -3.58
N TYR A 201 -9.15 1.88 -3.01
CA TYR A 201 -9.89 0.84 -3.71
C TYR A 201 -11.09 1.46 -4.42
N ILE A 202 -11.10 1.39 -5.76
CA ILE A 202 -12.16 1.91 -6.61
C ILE A 202 -12.98 0.72 -7.13
N PRO A 203 -14.34 0.81 -7.16
CA PRO A 203 -15.17 -0.29 -7.64
C PRO A 203 -15.19 -0.36 -9.17
N TRP A 204 -14.78 -1.49 -9.69
CA TRP A 204 -14.84 -1.83 -11.11
C TRP A 204 -15.91 -2.88 -11.34
N PHE A 205 -16.67 -2.75 -12.43
CA PHE A 205 -17.64 -3.74 -12.87
C PHE A 205 -17.08 -4.48 -14.09
N PRO A 206 -16.45 -5.67 -13.92
CA PRO A 206 -15.77 -6.36 -15.02
C PRO A 206 -16.69 -6.66 -16.21
N MET A 207 -17.97 -6.91 -15.96
CA MET A 207 -18.96 -7.18 -17.00
C MET A 207 -19.31 -5.95 -17.85
N SER A 208 -18.93 -4.74 -17.44
CA SER A 208 -19.15 -3.53 -18.25
C SER A 208 -18.31 -3.53 -19.54
N GLY A 209 -17.10 -4.06 -19.46
CA GLY A 209 -16.11 -4.02 -20.54
C GLY A 209 -15.49 -2.64 -20.75
N ILE A 210 -15.81 -1.64 -19.91
CA ILE A 210 -15.24 -0.30 -19.97
C ILE A 210 -13.98 -0.27 -19.11
N ILE A 211 -12.88 0.21 -19.71
CA ILE A 211 -11.61 0.44 -19.03
C ILE A 211 -11.40 1.95 -18.93
N PRO A 212 -11.18 2.53 -17.73
CA PRO A 212 -10.91 3.96 -17.56
C PRO A 212 -9.65 4.41 -18.30
N GLU A 213 -9.61 5.68 -18.73
CA GLU A 213 -8.59 6.22 -19.63
C GLU A 213 -7.17 6.07 -19.07
N GLY A 214 -6.93 6.45 -17.83
CA GLY A 214 -5.61 6.33 -17.17
C GLY A 214 -5.07 4.90 -17.04
N TYR A 215 -5.89 3.88 -17.39
CA TYR A 215 -5.54 2.47 -17.40
C TYR A 215 -5.41 1.86 -18.80
N GLN A 216 -5.56 2.66 -19.86
CA GLN A 216 -5.52 2.22 -21.27
C GLN A 216 -4.17 2.48 -21.97
N TRP A 217 -3.10 2.57 -21.22
CA TRP A 217 -1.79 2.99 -21.71
C TRP A 217 -1.06 1.94 -22.57
N MET A 218 -1.57 0.71 -22.67
CA MET A 218 -0.95 -0.34 -23.48
C MET A 218 -1.98 -1.08 -24.31
N ASN A 219 -1.70 -1.23 -25.62
CA ASN A 219 -2.48 -2.07 -26.51
C ASN A 219 -2.30 -3.55 -26.17
N ILE A 220 -3.39 -4.30 -25.99
CA ILE A 220 -3.36 -5.72 -25.58
C ILE A 220 -2.64 -6.63 -26.59
N GLU A 221 -2.74 -6.33 -27.90
CA GLU A 221 -2.02 -7.10 -28.93
C GLU A 221 -0.53 -6.86 -28.85
N GLN A 222 -0.13 -5.63 -28.58
CA GLN A 222 1.26 -5.25 -28.38
C GLN A 222 1.82 -5.87 -27.09
N ALA A 223 1.04 -5.86 -26.01
CA ALA A 223 1.40 -6.55 -24.77
C ALA A 223 1.60 -8.06 -24.97
N ARG A 224 0.78 -8.70 -25.80
CA ARG A 224 0.93 -10.13 -26.14
C ARG A 224 2.19 -10.41 -26.98
N LYS A 225 2.51 -9.53 -27.93
CA LYS A 225 3.71 -9.66 -28.78
C LYS A 225 4.98 -9.40 -27.99
N ASN A 226 4.95 -8.42 -27.10
CA ASN A 226 6.12 -7.88 -26.41
C ASN A 226 6.16 -8.30 -24.93
N HIS A 227 5.55 -9.42 -24.57
CA HIS A 227 5.36 -9.89 -23.21
C HIS A 227 6.64 -9.81 -22.33
N PHE A 228 7.81 -10.07 -22.88
CA PHE A 228 9.11 -9.96 -22.22
C PHE A 228 10.02 -8.87 -22.81
N HIS A 229 9.55 -8.12 -23.78
CA HIS A 229 10.33 -7.13 -24.53
C HIS A 229 9.47 -5.88 -24.77
N LEU A 230 9.05 -5.24 -23.67
CA LEU A 230 8.32 -3.96 -23.75
C LEU A 230 9.23 -2.91 -24.38
N GLU A 231 8.67 -2.10 -25.27
CA GLU A 231 9.35 -0.93 -25.76
C GLU A 231 9.67 0.02 -24.58
N PRO A 232 10.89 0.61 -24.52
CA PRO A 232 11.31 1.42 -23.37
C PRO A 232 10.33 2.51 -22.97
N HIS A 233 9.68 3.17 -23.93
CA HIS A 233 8.73 4.27 -23.67
C HIS A 233 7.48 3.84 -22.88
N TYR A 234 7.12 2.54 -22.81
CA TYR A 234 6.04 2.08 -21.95
C TYR A 234 6.41 2.12 -20.46
N LEU A 235 7.69 2.20 -20.16
CA LEU A 235 8.21 2.25 -18.80
C LEU A 235 8.51 3.68 -18.35
N ASP A 236 8.36 4.66 -19.25
CA ASP A 236 8.58 6.07 -18.94
C ASP A 236 7.55 6.54 -17.89
N TYR A 237 8.06 7.33 -16.95
CA TYR A 237 7.23 7.99 -15.95
C TYR A 237 6.29 8.98 -16.62
N ASP A 238 5.00 8.86 -16.33
CA ASP A 238 3.96 9.60 -17.01
C ASP A 238 2.72 9.69 -16.13
N LEU A 239 2.34 10.87 -15.69
CA LEU A 239 1.20 11.09 -14.80
C LEU A 239 -0.17 10.91 -15.49
N ASP A 240 -0.22 10.85 -16.82
CA ASP A 240 -1.44 10.43 -17.52
C ASP A 240 -1.77 8.94 -17.30
N LYS A 241 -0.83 8.21 -16.72
CA LYS A 241 -1.01 6.80 -16.33
C LYS A 241 -1.27 6.70 -14.83
N SER A 242 -2.50 6.40 -14.46
CA SER A 242 -2.95 6.33 -13.05
C SER A 242 -1.99 5.60 -12.12
N PHE A 243 -1.38 4.50 -12.58
CA PHE A 243 -0.41 3.74 -11.79
C PHE A 243 0.71 4.61 -11.22
N PHE A 244 1.28 5.53 -12.01
CA PHE A 244 2.42 6.35 -11.57
C PHE A 244 2.03 7.38 -10.52
N ILE A 245 0.79 7.91 -10.56
CA ILE A 245 0.28 8.82 -9.53
C ILE A 245 0.31 8.11 -8.16
N TYR A 246 -0.33 6.94 -8.07
CA TYR A 246 -0.42 6.17 -6.81
C TYR A 246 0.94 5.63 -6.37
N ALA A 247 1.74 5.14 -7.30
CA ALA A 247 3.07 4.62 -7.00
C ALA A 247 3.99 5.71 -6.42
N THR A 248 3.94 6.92 -6.98
CA THR A 248 4.79 8.03 -6.52
C THR A 248 4.34 8.53 -5.14
N VAL A 249 3.04 8.68 -4.89
CA VAL A 249 2.53 9.01 -3.54
C VAL A 249 2.98 7.95 -2.53
N GLY A 250 2.91 6.67 -2.87
CA GLY A 250 3.35 5.57 -2.02
C GLY A 250 4.86 5.62 -1.75
N GLU A 251 5.69 5.83 -2.77
CA GLU A 251 7.15 5.93 -2.61
C GLU A 251 7.55 7.13 -1.74
N LEU A 252 7.00 8.32 -2.00
CA LEU A 252 7.27 9.50 -1.17
C LEU A 252 6.87 9.26 0.28
N THR A 253 5.75 8.57 0.52
CA THR A 253 5.30 8.21 1.86
C THR A 253 6.21 7.20 2.53
N ASN A 254 6.79 6.25 1.79
CA ASN A 254 7.78 5.32 2.34
C ASN A 254 9.07 6.04 2.78
N PHE A 255 9.53 7.02 2.01
CA PHE A 255 10.67 7.84 2.40
C PHE A 255 10.37 8.76 3.58
N ASN A 256 9.13 9.22 3.71
CA ASN A 256 8.69 10.12 4.78
C ASN A 256 7.34 9.66 5.36
N ARG A 257 7.37 8.73 6.30
CA ARG A 257 6.16 8.20 6.97
C ARG A 257 5.35 9.26 7.72
N GLY A 258 5.93 10.42 7.98
CA GLY A 258 5.20 11.57 8.51
C GLY A 258 4.08 12.08 7.59
N LEU A 259 4.12 11.75 6.29
CA LEU A 259 3.04 12.06 5.34
C LEU A 259 1.81 11.19 5.55
N LEU A 260 1.97 9.95 6.02
CA LEU A 260 0.91 8.95 6.08
C LEU A 260 -0.37 9.41 6.79
N PRO A 261 -0.35 10.09 7.97
CA PRO A 261 -1.57 10.49 8.65
C PRO A 261 -2.47 11.41 7.82
N GLY A 262 -1.88 12.33 7.03
CA GLY A 262 -2.62 13.20 6.12
C GLY A 262 -3.26 12.44 4.97
N ILE A 263 -2.49 11.55 4.35
CA ILE A 263 -2.95 10.70 3.24
C ILE A 263 -4.06 9.78 3.70
N VAL A 264 -3.93 9.13 4.86
CA VAL A 264 -4.97 8.25 5.42
C VAL A 264 -6.27 9.01 5.68
N ARG A 265 -6.21 10.26 6.20
CA ARG A 265 -7.41 11.10 6.35
C ARG A 265 -8.09 11.39 5.01
N ALA A 266 -7.31 11.83 4.02
CA ALA A 266 -7.83 12.14 2.69
C ALA A 266 -8.42 10.90 2.01
N LYS A 267 -7.76 9.76 2.14
CA LYS A 267 -8.25 8.46 1.70
C LYS A 267 -9.56 8.09 2.35
N LYS A 268 -9.67 8.21 3.68
CA LYS A 268 -10.89 7.91 4.43
C LYS A 268 -12.08 8.75 3.95
N GLN A 269 -11.90 10.07 3.84
CA GLN A 269 -12.95 10.97 3.35
C GLN A 269 -13.40 10.62 1.92
N PHE A 270 -12.45 10.28 1.04
CA PHE A 270 -12.77 9.87 -0.32
C PHE A 270 -13.52 8.53 -0.33
N THR A 271 -13.06 7.55 0.45
CA THR A 271 -13.67 6.20 0.52
C THR A 271 -15.09 6.23 1.07
N GLU A 272 -15.36 7.06 2.09
CA GLU A 272 -16.72 7.22 2.66
C GLU A 272 -17.69 7.77 1.61
N LYS A 273 -17.29 8.78 0.85
CA LYS A 273 -18.08 9.30 -0.26
C LYS A 273 -18.27 8.26 -1.36
N LEU A 274 -17.20 7.62 -1.77
CA LEU A 274 -17.21 6.59 -2.82
C LEU A 274 -18.13 5.42 -2.47
N GLN A 275 -18.18 5.00 -1.21
CA GLN A 275 -19.07 3.92 -0.76
C GLN A 275 -20.54 4.31 -0.95
N SER A 276 -20.92 5.55 -0.55
CA SER A 276 -22.27 6.06 -0.77
C SER A 276 -22.64 6.17 -2.26
N ASP A 277 -21.70 6.66 -3.07
CA ASP A 277 -21.90 6.80 -4.52
C ASP A 277 -22.04 5.42 -5.19
N TYR A 278 -21.26 4.43 -4.74
CA TYR A 278 -21.35 3.04 -5.20
C TYR A 278 -22.71 2.41 -4.89
N GLU A 279 -23.19 2.54 -3.67
CA GLU A 279 -24.50 1.99 -3.26
C GLU A 279 -25.64 2.60 -4.09
N ALA A 280 -25.59 3.92 -4.28
CA ALA A 280 -26.55 4.63 -5.11
C ALA A 280 -26.48 4.20 -6.58
N ALA A 281 -25.27 4.01 -7.12
CA ALA A 281 -25.05 3.59 -8.50
C ALA A 281 -25.59 2.16 -8.74
N VAL A 282 -25.30 1.22 -7.84
CA VAL A 282 -25.81 -0.16 -7.95
C VAL A 282 -27.35 -0.19 -7.83
N ALA A 283 -27.92 0.58 -6.90
CA ALA A 283 -29.37 0.68 -6.74
C ALA A 283 -30.03 1.24 -7.99
N HIS A 284 -29.46 2.29 -8.59
CA HIS A 284 -29.97 2.86 -9.84
C HIS A 284 -29.83 1.87 -11.01
N ALA A 285 -28.68 1.25 -11.17
CA ALA A 285 -28.44 0.27 -12.25
C ALA A 285 -29.46 -0.87 -12.22
N LYS A 286 -29.87 -1.33 -11.05
CA LYS A 286 -30.93 -2.36 -10.88
C LYS A 286 -32.30 -1.95 -11.40
N THR A 287 -32.54 -0.65 -11.62
CA THR A 287 -33.80 -0.14 -12.21
C THR A 287 -33.74 -0.06 -13.74
N LEU A 288 -32.57 -0.22 -14.34
CA LEU A 288 -32.36 -0.07 -15.78
C LEU A 288 -32.47 -1.40 -16.54
N PRO A 289 -32.78 -1.37 -17.83
CA PRO A 289 -32.58 -2.52 -18.69
C PRO A 289 -31.12 -2.98 -18.66
N ARG A 290 -30.86 -4.29 -18.72
CA ARG A 290 -29.55 -4.91 -18.49
C ARG A 290 -28.39 -4.25 -19.25
N GLU A 291 -28.59 -3.93 -20.53
CA GLU A 291 -27.54 -3.30 -21.34
C GLU A 291 -27.26 -1.85 -20.92
N GLN A 292 -28.29 -1.12 -20.54
CA GLN A 292 -28.12 0.24 -19.99
C GLN A 292 -27.46 0.20 -18.60
N ALA A 293 -27.84 -0.78 -17.77
CA ALA A 293 -27.17 -0.99 -16.46
C ALA A 293 -25.68 -1.30 -16.65
N ARG A 294 -25.33 -2.16 -17.61
CA ARG A 294 -23.96 -2.51 -17.95
C ARG A 294 -23.15 -1.27 -18.35
N GLN A 295 -23.67 -0.46 -19.25
CA GLN A 295 -23.04 0.78 -19.70
C GLN A 295 -22.89 1.77 -18.54
N TYR A 296 -23.95 2.00 -17.79
CA TYR A 296 -23.98 2.93 -16.65
C TYR A 296 -22.94 2.57 -15.59
N LEU A 297 -22.83 1.29 -15.20
CA LEU A 297 -21.86 0.84 -14.21
C LEU A 297 -20.42 1.02 -14.68
N GLY A 298 -20.14 0.86 -15.98
CA GLY A 298 -18.83 1.12 -16.54
C GLY A 298 -18.48 2.61 -16.56
N GLU A 299 -19.44 3.47 -16.92
CA GLU A 299 -19.28 4.93 -16.88
C GLU A 299 -19.08 5.43 -15.43
N PHE A 300 -19.80 4.84 -14.46
CA PHE A 300 -19.58 5.10 -13.04
C PHE A 300 -18.15 4.78 -12.64
N THR A 301 -17.63 3.58 -12.97
CA THR A 301 -16.23 3.23 -12.70
C THR A 301 -15.27 4.25 -13.29
N ALA A 302 -15.45 4.63 -14.56
CA ALA A 302 -14.56 5.58 -15.23
C ALA A 302 -14.56 6.95 -14.53
N LYS A 303 -15.73 7.42 -14.13
CA LYS A 303 -15.90 8.68 -13.38
C LYS A 303 -15.17 8.63 -12.04
N GLU A 304 -15.35 7.56 -11.25
CA GLU A 304 -14.73 7.45 -9.93
C GLU A 304 -13.20 7.27 -10.02
N CYS A 305 -12.70 6.59 -11.06
CA CYS A 305 -11.26 6.54 -11.35
C CYS A 305 -10.71 7.94 -11.64
N ALA A 306 -11.36 8.72 -12.50
CA ALA A 306 -10.90 10.07 -12.83
C ALA A 306 -10.89 10.99 -11.59
N GLN A 307 -11.92 10.94 -10.75
CA GLN A 307 -11.97 11.72 -9.49
C GLN A 307 -10.88 11.30 -8.50
N ALA A 308 -10.56 10.01 -8.43
CA ALA A 308 -9.50 9.52 -7.58
C ALA A 308 -8.13 9.95 -8.13
N ASP A 309 -7.89 9.83 -9.43
CA ASP A 309 -6.65 10.24 -10.08
C ASP A 309 -6.39 11.74 -9.86
N GLU A 310 -7.38 12.61 -10.08
CA GLU A 310 -7.31 14.05 -9.82
C GLU A 310 -6.95 14.35 -8.35
N LYS A 311 -7.62 13.66 -7.41
CA LYS A 311 -7.35 13.87 -5.98
C LYS A 311 -5.95 13.42 -5.58
N TRP A 312 -5.48 12.27 -6.08
CA TRP A 312 -4.14 11.76 -5.78
C TRP A 312 -3.04 12.55 -6.50
N GLU A 313 -3.29 13.04 -7.70
CA GLU A 313 -2.38 13.97 -8.39
C GLU A 313 -2.23 15.29 -7.61
N THR A 314 -3.34 15.88 -7.15
CA THR A 314 -3.31 17.06 -6.29
C THR A 314 -2.51 16.78 -5.00
N MET A 315 -2.74 15.64 -4.37
CA MET A 315 -1.99 15.23 -3.18
C MET A 315 -0.50 15.06 -3.51
N LEU A 316 -0.16 14.44 -4.64
CA LEU A 316 1.22 14.26 -5.10
C LEU A 316 1.93 15.61 -5.23
N LYS A 317 1.29 16.60 -5.83
CA LYS A 317 1.83 17.97 -5.96
C LYS A 317 2.08 18.59 -4.57
N GLN A 318 1.17 18.41 -3.62
CA GLN A 318 1.31 18.93 -2.26
C GLN A 318 2.44 18.28 -1.45
N ILE A 319 2.70 16.98 -1.63
CA ILE A 319 3.74 16.25 -0.88
C ILE A 319 5.09 16.22 -1.61
N SER A 320 5.17 16.74 -2.82
CA SER A 320 6.39 16.88 -3.61
C SER A 320 7.31 17.95 -3.00
N LEU A 321 8.55 17.99 -3.48
CA LEU A 321 9.51 19.00 -3.05
C LEU A 321 9.10 20.36 -3.63
N HIS A 322 8.77 21.31 -2.75
CA HIS A 322 8.41 22.67 -3.11
C HIS A 322 9.64 23.56 -3.23
N THR A 323 9.49 24.67 -3.91
CA THR A 323 10.55 25.68 -4.08
C THR A 323 10.57 26.62 -2.89
N MET A 324 11.75 26.89 -2.39
CA MET A 324 12.01 27.98 -1.45
C MET A 324 13.29 28.72 -1.82
N SER A 325 13.46 29.91 -1.29
CA SER A 325 14.70 30.66 -1.37
C SER A 325 15.11 31.15 0.02
N VAL A 326 16.37 30.99 0.36
CA VAL A 326 16.97 31.62 1.53
C VAL A 326 17.57 32.94 1.09
N GLU A 327 16.98 34.05 1.55
CA GLU A 327 17.33 35.41 1.12
C GLU A 327 18.65 35.89 1.76
N ALA A 328 19.73 35.13 1.55
CA ALA A 328 21.07 35.43 1.99
C ALA A 328 22.10 34.73 1.11
N GLU A 329 23.07 35.47 0.56
CA GLU A 329 24.19 34.87 -0.17
C GLU A 329 25.05 33.95 0.73
N THR A 330 25.17 34.32 2.00
CA THR A 330 25.92 33.55 3.01
C THR A 330 25.27 33.69 4.39
N VAL A 331 25.40 32.64 5.21
CA VAL A 331 24.91 32.59 6.57
C VAL A 331 26.11 32.33 7.52
N SER A 332 26.31 33.19 8.50
CA SER A 332 27.40 33.02 9.49
C SER A 332 27.07 31.92 10.49
N VAL A 333 28.03 31.04 10.77
CA VAL A 333 27.91 30.00 11.80
C VAL A 333 28.10 30.52 13.21
N SER A 334 28.78 31.69 13.37
CA SER A 334 29.18 32.24 14.66
C SER A 334 28.35 33.45 15.10
N GLN A 335 27.63 34.11 14.19
CA GLN A 335 26.90 35.34 14.48
C GLN A 335 25.41 35.13 14.51
N GLU A 336 24.73 35.76 15.48
CA GLU A 336 23.27 35.84 15.48
C GLU A 336 22.80 36.90 14.48
N HIS A 337 21.93 36.51 13.58
CA HIS A 337 21.25 37.41 12.63
C HIS A 337 19.95 36.81 12.16
N GLU A 338 19.03 37.66 11.77
CA GLU A 338 17.76 37.22 11.12
C GLU A 338 18.01 36.95 9.64
N VAL A 339 17.38 35.90 9.12
CA VAL A 339 17.35 35.58 7.70
C VAL A 339 15.91 35.36 7.25
N GLU A 340 15.57 35.84 6.07
CA GLU A 340 14.27 35.53 5.46
C GLU A 340 14.38 34.29 4.60
N VAL A 341 13.37 33.45 4.66
CA VAL A 341 13.17 32.30 3.81
C VAL A 341 11.81 32.43 3.13
N VAL A 342 11.81 32.49 1.82
CA VAL A 342 10.59 32.56 1.02
C VAL A 342 10.16 31.15 0.65
N LEU A 343 8.93 30.78 0.99
CA LEU A 343 8.28 29.57 0.50
C LEU A 343 7.31 29.99 -0.62
N TYR A 344 7.61 29.55 -1.83
CA TYR A 344 6.83 29.93 -2.99
C TYR A 344 5.54 29.15 -3.09
N GLY A 345 4.43 29.88 -3.30
CA GLY A 345 3.13 29.31 -3.63
C GLY A 345 3.06 28.89 -5.09
N SER A 346 1.99 28.24 -5.46
CA SER A 346 1.70 27.89 -6.86
C SER A 346 0.23 27.53 -7.02
N ALA A 347 -0.22 27.29 -8.25
CA ALA A 347 -1.57 26.79 -8.51
C ALA A 347 -1.92 25.53 -7.73
N ASP A 348 -0.91 24.71 -7.41
CA ASP A 348 -1.07 23.42 -6.73
C ASP A 348 -0.66 23.46 -5.24
N PHE A 349 -0.12 24.58 -4.76
CA PHE A 349 0.37 24.71 -3.38
C PHE A 349 0.01 26.09 -2.79
N ASP A 350 -1.13 26.15 -2.13
CA ASP A 350 -1.61 27.35 -1.45
C ASP A 350 -0.96 27.48 -0.06
N VAL A 351 0.06 28.34 0.04
CA VAL A 351 0.81 28.58 1.28
C VAL A 351 -0.02 29.26 2.37
N THR A 352 -1.20 29.81 2.06
CA THR A 352 -2.07 30.41 3.11
C THR A 352 -2.66 29.37 4.05
N GLY A 353 -2.63 28.10 3.65
CA GLY A 353 -3.02 26.95 4.47
C GLY A 353 -1.94 26.46 5.45
N LEU A 354 -0.81 27.17 5.62
CA LEU A 354 0.28 26.79 6.53
C LEU A 354 -0.15 26.83 8.00
N ASP A 355 0.16 25.74 8.73
CA ASP A 355 0.10 25.71 10.17
C ASP A 355 1.45 26.18 10.74
N MET A 356 1.53 27.48 11.07
CA MET A 356 2.78 28.13 11.49
C MET A 356 3.42 27.51 12.73
N GLU A 357 2.65 26.88 13.61
CA GLU A 357 3.19 26.18 14.78
C GLU A 357 3.99 24.93 14.39
N THR A 358 3.75 24.40 13.22
CA THR A 358 4.44 23.22 12.69
C THR A 358 5.63 23.55 11.80
N VAL A 359 5.69 24.78 11.25
CA VAL A 359 6.75 25.18 10.31
C VAL A 359 8.10 25.28 11.01
N TYR A 360 9.12 24.73 10.39
CA TYR A 360 10.51 24.82 10.86
C TYR A 360 11.52 24.74 9.72
N TRP A 361 12.63 25.43 9.90
CA TRP A 361 13.79 25.42 9.01
C TRP A 361 14.94 24.63 9.64
N SER A 362 15.66 23.81 8.86
CA SER A 362 16.73 22.94 9.35
C SER A 362 17.74 22.65 8.26
N LEU A 363 18.95 22.22 8.66
CA LEU A 363 19.89 21.61 7.72
C LEU A 363 19.43 20.22 7.26
N GLY A 364 19.97 19.78 6.14
CA GLY A 364 20.03 18.38 5.75
C GLY A 364 20.97 17.58 6.66
N PHE A 365 21.20 16.33 6.29
CA PHE A 365 22.13 15.47 7.04
C PHE A 365 23.58 15.96 6.85
N THR A 366 24.16 16.54 7.91
CA THR A 366 25.54 17.09 7.90
C THR A 366 26.58 16.13 8.47
N GLY A 367 26.20 14.91 8.82
CA GLY A 367 27.06 13.97 9.56
C GLY A 367 27.11 14.24 11.07
N LYS A 368 26.55 15.33 11.57
CA LYS A 368 26.38 15.61 12.99
C LYS A 368 25.00 15.14 13.44
N LYS A 369 24.96 14.27 14.46
CA LYS A 369 23.73 13.66 14.96
C LYS A 369 22.72 14.69 15.51
N GLU A 370 23.19 15.81 16.00
CA GLU A 370 22.40 16.91 16.58
C GLU A 370 21.68 17.74 15.51
N SER A 371 22.18 17.79 14.28
CA SER A 371 21.64 18.64 13.21
C SER A 371 20.21 18.27 12.80
N VAL A 372 19.79 17.04 13.03
CA VAL A 372 18.45 16.56 12.69
C VAL A 372 17.39 16.98 13.71
N ASN A 373 17.81 17.38 14.93
CA ASN A 373 16.93 17.58 16.08
C ASN A 373 16.80 19.04 16.57
N ALA A 374 17.40 20.00 15.89
CA ALA A 374 17.36 21.42 16.31
C ALA A 374 16.80 22.29 15.17
N PRO A 375 15.48 22.26 14.92
CA PRO A 375 14.83 23.09 13.94
C PRO A 375 14.67 24.52 14.46
N ALA A 376 14.99 25.52 13.63
CA ALA A 376 14.59 26.89 13.88
C ALA A 376 13.10 27.09 13.61
N ARG A 377 12.42 27.84 14.47
CA ARG A 377 11.03 28.25 14.29
C ARG A 377 10.97 29.65 13.70
N PRO A 378 9.93 29.94 12.85
CA PRO A 378 9.79 31.29 12.34
C PRO A 378 9.47 32.27 13.48
N ILE A 379 10.17 33.40 13.49
CA ILE A 379 9.96 34.52 14.44
C ILE A 379 8.82 35.40 13.95
N LYS A 380 8.74 35.58 12.64
CA LYS A 380 7.75 36.41 11.94
C LYS A 380 7.37 35.73 10.64
N HIS A 381 6.21 36.06 10.12
CA HIS A 381 5.81 35.68 8.76
C HIS A 381 4.93 36.75 8.13
N ARG A 382 4.90 36.78 6.78
CA ARG A 382 3.98 37.56 5.99
C ARG A 382 3.64 36.82 4.70
N PHE A 383 2.51 37.16 4.12
CA PHE A 383 2.06 36.62 2.83
C PHE A 383 2.09 37.72 1.79
N GLU A 384 2.76 37.49 0.67
CA GLU A 384 2.85 38.40 -0.47
C GLU A 384 3.25 37.60 -1.71
N ASP A 385 3.03 38.13 -2.90
CA ASP A 385 3.51 37.59 -4.17
C ASP A 385 4.92 38.16 -4.40
N VAL A 386 5.96 37.40 -4.06
CA VAL A 386 7.36 37.85 -4.07
C VAL A 386 7.96 37.81 -5.48
N ASP A 387 7.63 36.80 -6.27
CA ASP A 387 8.19 36.61 -7.61
C ASP A 387 7.31 37.16 -8.75
N GLY A 388 6.10 37.59 -8.42
CA GLY A 388 5.17 38.23 -9.39
C GLY A 388 4.47 37.25 -10.31
N ASP A 389 4.37 36.00 -9.92
CA ASP A 389 3.71 34.94 -10.69
C ASP A 389 2.19 34.88 -10.51
N GLY A 390 1.65 35.68 -9.59
CA GLY A 390 0.23 35.81 -9.29
C GLY A 390 -0.26 34.84 -8.21
N PHE A 391 0.61 34.04 -7.61
CA PHE A 391 0.32 33.22 -6.44
C PHE A 391 0.88 33.87 -5.17
N THR A 392 0.26 33.57 -4.05
CA THR A 392 0.72 34.08 -2.75
C THR A 392 1.88 33.23 -2.25
N ASP A 393 2.98 33.87 -1.85
CA ASP A 393 4.13 33.28 -1.19
C ASP A 393 4.06 33.51 0.32
N CYS A 394 4.86 32.75 1.08
CA CYS A 394 5.04 32.94 2.50
C CYS A 394 6.48 33.32 2.80
N VAL A 395 6.72 34.54 3.25
CA VAL A 395 8.04 34.99 3.74
C VAL A 395 8.13 34.77 5.23
N LEU A 396 9.11 33.97 5.64
CA LEU A 396 9.35 33.53 7.01
C LEU A 396 10.67 34.08 7.51
N THR A 397 10.71 34.71 8.69
CA THR A 397 11.95 35.20 9.29
C THR A 397 12.41 34.23 10.37
N PHE A 398 13.68 33.83 10.35
CA PHE A 398 14.30 32.93 11.31
C PHE A 398 15.52 33.56 11.98
N ASN A 399 15.86 33.13 13.21
CA ASN A 399 17.19 33.31 13.74
C ASN A 399 18.15 32.31 13.06
N ALA A 400 19.01 32.80 12.19
CA ALA A 400 19.85 31.95 11.35
C ALA A 400 20.83 31.11 12.19
N HIS A 401 21.28 31.61 13.38
CA HIS A 401 22.20 30.89 14.24
C HIS A 401 21.64 29.57 14.79
N GLU A 402 20.31 29.48 14.98
CA GLU A 402 19.67 28.23 15.41
C GLU A 402 19.93 27.06 14.45
N VAL A 403 20.08 27.37 13.16
CA VAL A 403 20.40 26.36 12.11
C VAL A 403 21.91 26.31 11.87
N ALA A 404 22.55 27.47 11.74
CA ALA A 404 23.95 27.63 11.33
C ALA A 404 24.95 26.98 12.31
N GLN A 405 24.67 26.96 13.61
CA GLN A 405 25.53 26.32 14.63
C GLN A 405 25.82 24.82 14.34
N PHE A 406 25.01 24.17 13.54
CA PHE A 406 25.20 22.78 13.12
C PHE A 406 25.84 22.64 11.73
N ALA A 407 26.04 23.74 11.01
CA ALA A 407 26.71 23.76 9.72
C ALA A 407 28.25 23.73 9.89
N ILE A 408 28.92 23.48 8.77
CA ILE A 408 30.36 23.53 8.66
C ILE A 408 30.74 24.80 7.88
N ALA A 409 31.44 25.72 8.46
CA ALA A 409 31.91 26.94 7.80
C ALA A 409 32.70 26.59 6.52
N GLY A 410 32.49 27.35 5.47
CA GLY A 410 33.10 27.14 4.15
C GLY A 410 32.37 26.16 3.26
N THR A 411 31.26 25.55 3.70
CA THR A 411 30.50 24.59 2.92
C THR A 411 29.21 25.19 2.32
N VAL A 412 28.76 24.62 1.21
CA VAL A 412 27.40 24.78 0.69
C VAL A 412 26.61 23.57 1.14
N THR A 413 25.46 23.80 1.77
CA THR A 413 24.68 22.71 2.39
C THR A 413 23.20 22.88 2.08
N ASP A 414 22.53 21.78 1.81
CA ASP A 414 21.09 21.76 1.63
C ASP A 414 20.39 22.14 2.92
N THR A 415 19.42 23.02 2.82
CA THR A 415 18.50 23.39 3.89
C THR A 415 17.08 23.07 3.51
N TYR A 416 16.27 22.78 4.52
CA TYR A 416 14.90 22.33 4.32
C TYR A 416 13.94 23.11 5.20
N LEU A 417 12.86 23.56 4.58
CA LEU A 417 11.68 24.07 5.28
C LEU A 417 10.61 22.96 5.30
N ARG A 418 10.05 22.72 6.47
CA ARG A 418 9.05 21.66 6.67
C ARG A 418 7.93 22.15 7.56
N GLY A 419 6.75 21.53 7.42
CA GLY A 419 5.59 21.84 8.25
C GLY A 419 4.36 21.13 7.76
N LEU A 420 3.19 21.61 8.17
CA LEU A 420 1.89 21.23 7.66
C LEU A 420 1.29 22.38 6.84
N CYS A 421 0.76 22.03 5.68
CA CYS A 421 -0.07 22.90 4.87
C CYS A 421 -1.38 22.15 4.59
N ASN A 422 -2.52 22.72 4.94
CA ASN A 422 -3.82 22.04 4.83
C ASN A 422 -3.83 20.62 5.46
N CYS A 423 -3.19 20.50 6.63
CA CYS A 423 -3.01 19.23 7.37
C CYS A 423 -2.16 18.15 6.67
N ILE A 424 -1.50 18.47 5.56
CA ILE A 424 -0.56 17.58 4.85
C ILE A 424 0.86 18.11 5.07
N ARG A 425 1.82 17.22 5.31
CA ARG A 425 3.23 17.60 5.42
C ARG A 425 3.77 18.06 4.07
N PHE A 426 4.51 19.16 4.09
CA PHE A 426 5.27 19.64 2.95
C PHE A 426 6.78 19.66 3.25
N VAL A 427 7.57 19.70 2.20
CA VAL A 427 9.03 19.91 2.25
C VAL A 427 9.41 20.84 1.12
N ALA A 428 10.16 21.88 1.44
CA ALA A 428 10.85 22.74 0.45
C ALA A 428 12.35 22.72 0.71
N MET A 429 13.16 23.00 -0.31
CA MET A 429 14.61 22.90 -0.23
C MET A 429 15.27 24.08 -0.95
N ASP A 430 16.38 24.54 -0.36
CA ASP A 430 17.35 25.42 -1.00
C ASP A 430 18.75 25.16 -0.45
N THR A 431 19.76 25.61 -1.15
CA THR A 431 21.17 25.48 -0.75
C THR A 431 21.70 26.78 -0.17
N VAL A 432 22.42 26.70 0.93
CA VAL A 432 23.01 27.87 1.59
C VAL A 432 24.52 27.67 1.77
N LYS A 433 25.28 28.75 1.53
CA LYS A 433 26.71 28.79 1.83
C LYS A 433 26.91 29.30 3.26
N PHE A 434 27.47 28.45 4.10
CA PHE A 434 27.81 28.81 5.47
C PHE A 434 29.24 29.34 5.56
N VAL A 435 29.44 30.45 6.35
CA VAL A 435 30.71 31.11 6.54
C VAL A 435 30.95 31.36 8.04
N ASP A 436 32.20 31.71 8.43
CA ASP A 436 32.53 32.07 9.80
C ASP A 436 31.88 33.40 10.23
#